data_fdceee7a7f4f6d56ab1161b01be5cad9
#
_entry.id   fdceee7a7f4f6d56ab1161b01be5cad9
#
_cell.length_a   1.000
_cell.length_b   1.000
_cell.length_c   1.000
_cell.angle_alpha   90.00
_cell.angle_beta   90.00
_cell.angle_gamma   90.00
#
_symmetry.space_group_name_H-M   'P 1'
#
loop_
_entity.id
_entity.type
_entity.pdbx_description
1 polymer ?
#
loop_
_entity_poly.entity_id
_entity_poly.type
_entity_poly.pdbx_seq_one_letter_code
_entity_poly.pdbx_strand_id
1 'polypeptide(L)'
;MKLLSLKIQSQFRSLAPGFEVKFHQQDNFEAMTQFNPFCLVGLNGCGKSNILEALSQIFYHLELCVGKHLPSALREKNIFDSRKCAVDAFTLKYLTLGNRKAEANEQHAVVITIEKKAGEAPMMSIMPLYGAAPAMRFNLEESPVGITSMAKSFLPQYVVAYSSGENETLSIPFIKSRFIHLFEFQENVVNDVVDYSSPENSLIYVDSNMSQAILLCCLLFEDKDTLKTLAASGYTGILKIKKFRMHLREEFFEEDKNKNSYFQLFKRKSNGNEVSVKGLFEILKDISTLSWYDIEDGAYYFDFWVNDATKDAFKYYFHTAMDCFQVFRLLYELNNYAVKLEKQKEIFGSTGVYTDGKFGVPGSDDDVFHFLDFYLVKQVDEQGGEKELLLKEFSDGEHQFIHTMAICLLLKDCDSLILLDEPETHFNPSWRSHFVSILDKTLKNACSNIKQHDSRYVNFMKDILITTHSPFIISDSRADHVIVVTKEGDHAKAEKASAMGIKTYGASTSFIQTKIFGSTDTIGEKAYQEMKSIGMQTDKDKQQKLNEVNSKFGESLEKLMILSDINEG
;
A
#
# COMPACT_ATOMS: atom_id res chain seq x y z
N MET A 1 3.25 -6.72 11.53
CA MET A 1 2.25 -6.59 12.60
C MET A 1 0.99 -7.38 12.26
N LYS A 2 0.15 -7.71 13.26
CA LYS A 2 -1.18 -8.32 13.07
C LYS A 2 -2.22 -7.51 13.84
N LEU A 3 -3.17 -6.92 13.13
CA LEU A 3 -4.25 -6.15 13.75
C LEU A 3 -5.18 -7.05 14.57
N LEU A 4 -5.51 -6.64 15.78
CA LEU A 4 -6.50 -7.33 16.63
C LEU A 4 -7.83 -6.57 16.65
N SER A 5 -7.80 -5.27 16.94
CA SER A 5 -9.00 -4.43 16.92
C SER A 5 -8.68 -2.95 16.79
N LEU A 6 -9.62 -2.22 16.20
CA LEU A 6 -9.69 -0.76 16.21
C LEU A 6 -11.04 -0.35 16.78
N LYS A 7 -11.02 0.47 17.84
CA LYS A 7 -12.21 1.09 18.43
C LYS A 7 -12.10 2.59 18.34
N ILE A 8 -13.11 3.24 17.78
CA ILE A 8 -13.24 4.69 17.67
C ILE A 8 -14.11 5.18 18.82
N GLN A 9 -13.63 6.20 19.53
CA GLN A 9 -14.30 6.75 20.71
C GLN A 9 -14.67 8.23 20.54
N SER A 10 -14.25 8.86 19.44
CA SER A 10 -14.68 10.18 18.99
C SER A 10 -15.25 10.09 17.58
N GLN A 11 -16.05 11.08 17.15
CA GLN A 11 -16.57 11.10 15.79
C GLN A 11 -15.42 11.26 14.78
N PHE A 12 -15.35 10.36 13.81
CA PHE A 12 -14.44 10.44 12.67
C PHE A 12 -15.14 10.02 11.38
N ARG A 13 -15.42 10.95 10.48
CA ARG A 13 -16.20 10.68 9.24
C ARG A 13 -17.51 9.96 9.58
N SER A 14 -17.77 8.81 8.94
CA SER A 14 -18.93 7.95 9.24
C SER A 14 -18.73 7.03 10.46
N LEU A 15 -17.52 7.02 11.06
CA LEU A 15 -17.21 6.19 12.22
C LEU A 15 -17.62 6.95 13.49
N ALA A 16 -18.73 6.55 14.10
CA ALA A 16 -19.26 7.18 15.31
C ALA A 16 -18.54 6.70 16.58
N PRO A 17 -18.65 7.46 17.71
CA PRO A 17 -18.19 6.98 19.00
C PRO A 17 -18.80 5.62 19.35
N GLY A 18 -17.95 4.64 19.69
CA GLY A 18 -18.35 3.25 19.93
C GLY A 18 -18.19 2.31 18.74
N PHE A 19 -17.88 2.84 17.54
CA PHE A 19 -17.52 1.99 16.40
C PHE A 19 -16.35 1.08 16.77
N GLU A 20 -16.48 -0.20 16.49
CA GLU A 20 -15.43 -1.20 16.72
C GLU A 20 -15.34 -2.15 15.54
N VAL A 21 -14.11 -2.40 15.08
CA VAL A 21 -13.81 -3.45 14.10
C VAL A 21 -12.79 -4.42 14.69
N LYS A 22 -13.08 -5.72 14.59
CA LYS A 22 -12.24 -6.82 15.10
C LYS A 22 -11.62 -7.57 13.94
N PHE A 23 -10.30 -7.76 14.01
CA PHE A 23 -9.52 -8.46 13.00
C PHE A 23 -9.13 -9.86 13.50
N HIS A 24 -7.86 -10.12 13.80
CA HIS A 24 -7.41 -11.40 14.34
C HIS A 24 -7.90 -11.63 15.79
N GLN A 25 -8.03 -12.90 16.16
CA GLN A 25 -8.27 -13.30 17.54
C GLN A 25 -6.93 -13.62 18.20
N GLN A 26 -6.67 -13.02 19.36
CA GLN A 26 -5.39 -13.13 20.05
C GLN A 26 -5.03 -14.60 20.38
N ASP A 27 -6.02 -15.43 20.68
CA ASP A 27 -5.84 -16.82 21.09
C ASP A 27 -5.56 -17.78 19.93
N ASN A 28 -5.69 -17.34 18.68
CA ASN A 28 -5.52 -18.17 17.49
C ASN A 28 -4.25 -17.79 16.72
N PHE A 29 -3.10 -17.97 17.36
CA PHE A 29 -1.80 -17.65 16.77
C PHE A 29 -1.51 -18.43 15.49
N GLU A 30 -1.88 -19.71 15.42
CA GLU A 30 -1.66 -20.55 14.24
C GLU A 30 -2.42 -20.01 13.00
N ALA A 31 -3.65 -19.54 13.19
CA ALA A 31 -4.40 -18.92 12.08
C ALA A 31 -3.75 -17.63 11.59
N MET A 32 -3.05 -16.89 12.44
CA MET A 32 -2.35 -15.66 12.05
C MET A 32 -1.10 -15.93 11.21
N THR A 33 -0.52 -17.14 11.24
CA THR A 33 0.62 -17.51 10.41
C THR A 33 0.24 -17.82 8.98
N GLN A 34 -1.06 -18.05 8.71
CA GLN A 34 -1.57 -18.28 7.36
C GLN A 34 -1.84 -16.95 6.68
N PHE A 35 -1.56 -16.89 5.37
CA PHE A 35 -1.91 -15.74 4.57
C PHE A 35 -3.43 -15.68 4.37
N ASN A 36 -4.06 -14.67 4.90
CA ASN A 36 -5.46 -14.34 4.66
C ASN A 36 -5.62 -12.82 4.79
N PRO A 37 -5.82 -12.08 3.70
CA PRO A 37 -6.07 -10.64 3.78
C PRO A 37 -7.45 -10.38 4.38
N PHE A 38 -7.61 -9.24 5.08
CA PHE A 38 -8.92 -8.77 5.48
C PHE A 38 -9.59 -8.01 4.34
N CYS A 39 -10.82 -8.41 4.01
CA CYS A 39 -11.63 -7.74 3.01
C CYS A 39 -12.72 -6.91 3.70
N LEU A 40 -12.65 -5.58 3.55
CA LEU A 40 -13.68 -4.65 3.97
C LEU A 40 -14.69 -4.50 2.84
N VAL A 41 -15.92 -4.95 3.04
CA VAL A 41 -16.94 -5.07 2.01
C VAL A 41 -18.24 -4.38 2.40
N GLY A 42 -19.03 -3.94 1.45
CA GLY A 42 -20.32 -3.27 1.68
C GLY A 42 -20.64 -2.27 0.57
N LEU A 43 -21.78 -1.64 0.65
CA LEU A 43 -22.24 -0.66 -0.36
C LEU A 43 -21.36 0.59 -0.40
N ASN A 44 -21.50 1.37 -1.48
CA ASN A 44 -20.84 2.67 -1.59
C ASN A 44 -21.27 3.61 -0.46
N GLY A 45 -20.31 4.35 0.09
CA GLY A 45 -20.57 5.31 1.17
C GLY A 45 -20.84 4.70 2.54
N CYS A 46 -20.70 3.37 2.74
CA CYS A 46 -20.89 2.75 4.05
C CYS A 46 -19.72 2.96 5.04
N GLY A 47 -18.57 3.50 4.58
CA GLY A 47 -17.44 3.81 5.46
C GLY A 47 -16.25 2.86 5.38
N LYS A 48 -16.15 2.00 4.36
CA LYS A 48 -15.00 1.09 4.15
C LYS A 48 -13.67 1.84 4.13
N SER A 49 -13.54 2.82 3.24
CA SER A 49 -12.31 3.63 3.11
C SER A 49 -12.04 4.48 4.35
N ASN A 50 -13.08 4.87 5.12
CA ASN A 50 -12.90 5.62 6.36
C ASN A 50 -12.17 4.80 7.45
N ILE A 51 -12.25 3.46 7.40
CA ILE A 51 -11.48 2.57 8.29
C ILE A 51 -10.00 2.63 7.92
N LEU A 52 -9.67 2.56 6.62
CA LEU A 52 -8.29 2.71 6.14
C LEU A 52 -7.74 4.10 6.46
N GLU A 53 -8.55 5.13 6.22
CA GLU A 53 -8.21 6.52 6.55
C GLU A 53 -7.94 6.70 8.05
N ALA A 54 -8.79 6.14 8.92
CA ALA A 54 -8.60 6.21 10.37
C ALA A 54 -7.27 5.56 10.79
N LEU A 55 -6.95 4.38 10.25
CA LEU A 55 -5.67 3.71 10.51
C LEU A 55 -4.48 4.56 10.03
N SER A 56 -4.55 5.13 8.83
CA SER A 56 -3.48 5.96 8.27
C SER A 56 -3.26 7.22 9.11
N GLN A 57 -4.32 7.89 9.56
CA GLN A 57 -4.26 9.08 10.43
C GLN A 57 -3.68 8.73 11.81
N ILE A 58 -4.08 7.60 12.37
CA ILE A 58 -3.56 7.11 13.67
C ILE A 58 -2.06 6.85 13.55
N PHE A 59 -1.61 6.08 12.56
CA PHE A 59 -0.18 5.78 12.43
C PHE A 59 0.66 7.02 12.10
N TYR A 60 0.14 7.94 11.27
CA TYR A 60 0.79 9.22 11.04
C TYR A 60 0.97 10.02 12.34
N HIS A 61 -0.07 10.10 13.16
CA HIS A 61 0.01 10.80 14.45
C HIS A 61 1.02 10.12 15.40
N LEU A 62 1.02 8.80 15.46
CA LEU A 62 1.96 8.04 16.28
C LEU A 62 3.42 8.24 15.83
N GLU A 63 3.68 8.28 14.51
CA GLU A 63 4.99 8.59 13.95
C GLU A 63 5.49 9.96 14.41
N LEU A 64 4.63 10.98 14.39
CA LEU A 64 4.97 12.30 14.88
C LEU A 64 5.28 12.33 16.38
N CYS A 65 4.57 11.51 17.17
CA CYS A 65 4.81 11.43 18.62
C CYS A 65 6.16 10.79 18.98
N VAL A 66 6.66 9.85 18.17
CA VAL A 66 7.86 9.04 18.53
C VAL A 66 9.10 9.39 17.72
N GLY A 67 8.97 10.12 16.61
CA GLY A 67 10.07 10.50 15.71
C GLY A 67 10.97 11.58 16.31
N LYS A 68 12.27 11.52 16.03
CA LYS A 68 13.25 12.55 16.45
C LYS A 68 13.30 13.74 15.49
N HIS A 69 12.97 13.54 14.22
CA HIS A 69 13.07 14.52 13.16
C HIS A 69 11.70 15.12 12.83
N LEU A 70 11.28 16.12 13.60
CA LEU A 70 10.08 16.89 13.29
C LEU A 70 10.45 18.17 12.55
N PRO A 71 9.90 18.43 11.34
CA PRO A 71 10.12 19.67 10.61
C PRO A 71 9.87 20.91 11.46
N SER A 72 10.68 21.96 11.27
CA SER A 72 10.48 23.26 11.93
C SER A 72 9.06 23.81 11.68
N ALA A 73 8.51 23.55 10.50
CA ALA A 73 7.13 23.88 10.15
C ALA A 73 6.09 23.27 11.11
N LEU A 74 6.36 22.10 11.68
CA LEU A 74 5.48 21.46 12.67
C LEU A 74 5.74 21.94 14.11
N ARG A 75 6.99 22.24 14.44
CA ARG A 75 7.39 22.70 15.78
C ARG A 75 6.96 24.13 16.06
N GLU A 76 6.99 25.01 15.04
CA GLU A 76 6.57 26.40 15.19
C GLU A 76 5.06 26.52 15.38
N LYS A 77 4.63 27.27 16.40
CA LYS A 77 3.24 27.69 16.66
C LYS A 77 2.21 26.55 16.82
N ASN A 78 2.59 25.42 17.43
CA ASN A 78 1.64 24.37 17.80
C ASN A 78 0.87 23.74 16.62
N ILE A 79 1.50 23.59 15.44
CA ILE A 79 0.86 22.86 14.33
C ILE A 79 0.74 21.39 14.70
N PHE A 80 1.77 20.79 15.32
CA PHE A 80 1.70 19.48 15.92
C PHE A 80 1.52 19.58 17.43
N ASP A 81 0.58 18.83 17.95
CA ASP A 81 0.30 18.64 19.38
C ASP A 81 -0.07 17.17 19.56
N SER A 82 0.70 16.42 20.34
CA SER A 82 0.47 14.98 20.60
C SER A 82 -0.92 14.70 21.19
N ARG A 83 -1.57 15.68 21.76
CA ARG A 83 -2.92 15.59 22.29
C ARG A 83 -4.01 15.73 21.23
N LYS A 84 -3.67 16.27 20.02
CA LYS A 84 -4.61 16.52 18.92
C LYS A 84 -4.35 15.56 17.77
N CYS A 85 -5.25 14.65 17.52
CA CYS A 85 -5.24 13.72 16.40
C CYS A 85 -6.51 13.90 15.56
N ALA A 86 -6.44 13.62 14.26
CA ALA A 86 -7.64 13.62 13.41
C ALA A 86 -8.67 12.61 13.91
N VAL A 87 -8.22 11.46 14.45
CA VAL A 87 -9.03 10.52 15.22
C VAL A 87 -8.78 10.81 16.69
N ASP A 88 -9.56 11.71 17.29
CA ASP A 88 -9.22 12.31 18.59
C ASP A 88 -9.25 11.34 19.77
N ALA A 89 -10.10 10.31 19.72
CA ALA A 89 -10.13 9.27 20.76
C ALA A 89 -10.31 7.87 20.14
N PHE A 90 -9.36 6.96 20.46
CA PHE A 90 -9.36 5.60 19.92
C PHE A 90 -8.66 4.60 20.84
N THR A 91 -8.91 3.30 20.59
CA THR A 91 -8.10 2.19 21.08
C THR A 91 -7.70 1.32 19.89
N LEU A 92 -6.40 1.15 19.67
CA LEU A 92 -5.83 0.28 18.65
C LEU A 92 -5.07 -0.86 19.32
N LYS A 93 -5.35 -2.11 18.91
CA LYS A 93 -4.63 -3.30 19.39
C LYS A 93 -4.04 -4.08 18.24
N TYR A 94 -2.79 -4.50 18.38
CA TYR A 94 -2.11 -5.36 17.41
C TYR A 94 -1.01 -6.20 18.06
N LEU A 95 -0.55 -7.22 17.32
CA LEU A 95 0.61 -8.04 17.65
C LEU A 95 1.82 -7.60 16.82
N THR A 96 3.00 -7.57 17.42
CA THR A 96 4.29 -7.38 16.75
C THR A 96 5.38 -8.18 17.46
N LEU A 97 6.61 -8.16 16.92
CA LEU A 97 7.77 -8.75 17.57
C LEU A 97 8.40 -7.75 18.54
N GLY A 98 8.65 -8.20 19.77
CA GLY A 98 9.17 -7.34 20.83
C GLY A 98 10.63 -6.92 20.65
N ASN A 99 11.43 -7.71 19.93
CA ASN A 99 12.82 -7.36 19.62
C ASN A 99 13.16 -7.81 18.20
N ARG A 100 13.02 -6.90 17.24
CA ARG A 100 13.26 -7.17 15.81
C ARG A 100 14.74 -7.38 15.46
N LYS A 101 15.66 -6.92 16.31
CA LYS A 101 17.12 -7.04 16.10
C LYS A 101 17.71 -8.29 16.76
N ALA A 102 16.92 -9.01 17.56
CA ALA A 102 17.36 -10.24 18.20
C ALA A 102 17.38 -11.42 17.22
N GLU A 103 18.17 -12.45 17.53
CA GLU A 103 18.10 -13.70 16.78
C GLU A 103 16.70 -14.30 16.83
N ALA A 104 16.31 -15.07 15.79
CA ALA A 104 14.95 -15.60 15.66
C ALA A 104 14.41 -16.34 16.89
N ASN A 105 15.30 -16.97 17.67
CA ASN A 105 14.96 -17.69 18.90
C ASN A 105 14.64 -16.77 20.10
N GLU A 106 15.00 -15.50 20.04
CA GLU A 106 14.81 -14.50 21.10
C GLU A 106 13.66 -13.52 20.78
N GLN A 107 13.07 -13.66 19.61
CA GLN A 107 11.93 -12.84 19.22
C GLN A 107 10.65 -13.35 19.85
N HIS A 108 10.08 -12.57 20.76
CA HIS A 108 8.81 -12.88 21.41
C HIS A 108 7.71 -11.99 20.86
N ALA A 109 6.57 -12.58 20.52
CA ALA A 109 5.40 -11.83 20.13
C ALA A 109 4.85 -11.05 21.34
N VAL A 110 4.54 -9.77 21.11
CA VAL A 110 3.97 -8.88 22.11
C VAL A 110 2.66 -8.28 21.61
N VAL A 111 1.72 -8.08 22.53
CA VAL A 111 0.47 -7.38 22.30
C VAL A 111 0.69 -5.90 22.60
N ILE A 112 0.46 -5.06 21.61
CA ILE A 112 0.49 -3.61 21.75
C ILE A 112 -0.94 -3.12 21.86
N THR A 113 -1.19 -2.31 22.89
CA THR A 113 -2.44 -1.56 23.03
C THR A 113 -2.11 -0.07 23.08
N ILE A 114 -2.65 0.69 22.14
CA ILE A 114 -2.53 2.14 22.10
C ILE A 114 -3.89 2.73 22.40
N GLU A 115 -3.96 3.52 23.46
CA GLU A 115 -5.16 4.22 23.91
C GLU A 115 -4.92 5.73 23.84
N LYS A 116 -5.77 6.44 23.13
CA LYS A 116 -5.79 7.89 23.10
C LYS A 116 -7.17 8.36 23.54
N LYS A 117 -7.23 9.16 24.60
CA LYS A 117 -8.44 9.86 24.99
C LYS A 117 -8.46 11.26 24.37
N ALA A 118 -9.66 11.81 24.21
CA ALA A 118 -9.83 13.16 23.70
C ALA A 118 -9.03 14.18 24.52
N GLY A 119 -8.19 14.96 23.84
CA GLY A 119 -7.34 15.98 24.48
C GLY A 119 -6.15 15.44 25.29
N GLU A 120 -5.87 14.13 25.30
CA GLU A 120 -4.69 13.53 25.94
C GLU A 120 -3.73 12.98 24.90
N ALA A 121 -2.44 12.89 25.23
CA ALA A 121 -1.47 12.19 24.41
C ALA A 121 -1.73 10.66 24.38
N PRO A 122 -1.34 9.94 23.30
CA PRO A 122 -1.53 8.49 23.26
C PRO A 122 -0.70 7.77 24.32
N MET A 123 -1.26 6.73 24.90
CA MET A 123 -0.58 5.82 25.82
C MET A 123 -0.40 4.45 25.16
N MET A 124 0.84 3.99 25.04
CA MET A 124 1.18 2.65 24.54
C MET A 124 1.44 1.70 25.69
N SER A 125 0.75 0.57 25.72
CA SER A 125 0.97 -0.54 26.65
C SER A 125 1.47 -1.76 25.87
N ILE A 126 2.51 -2.43 26.37
CA ILE A 126 3.17 -3.56 25.75
C ILE A 126 3.08 -4.74 26.71
N MET A 127 2.50 -5.83 26.25
CA MET A 127 2.38 -7.06 27.03
C MET A 127 2.92 -8.26 26.22
N PRO A 128 3.70 -9.16 26.82
CA PRO A 128 4.03 -10.42 26.16
C PRO A 128 2.76 -11.18 25.77
N LEU A 129 2.77 -11.84 24.61
CA LEU A 129 1.64 -12.69 24.19
C LEU A 129 1.46 -13.88 25.12
N TYR A 130 2.57 -14.42 25.62
CA TYR A 130 2.60 -15.54 26.58
C TYR A 130 3.46 -15.16 27.81
N GLY A 131 3.01 -15.53 28.99
CA GLY A 131 3.72 -15.29 30.25
C GLY A 131 3.07 -14.22 31.11
N ALA A 132 3.63 -14.03 32.33
CA ALA A 132 3.11 -13.16 33.38
C ALA A 132 3.96 -11.89 33.60
N ALA A 133 4.76 -11.47 32.61
CA ALA A 133 5.58 -10.27 32.76
C ALA A 133 4.71 -9.01 32.87
N PRO A 134 5.09 -8.02 33.70
CA PRO A 134 4.34 -6.78 33.84
C PRO A 134 4.30 -6.00 32.53
N ALA A 135 3.19 -5.31 32.27
CA ALA A 135 3.06 -4.45 31.10
C ALA A 135 4.03 -3.27 31.16
N MET A 136 4.80 -3.06 30.09
CA MET A 136 5.54 -1.80 29.90
C MET A 136 4.58 -0.75 29.37
N ARG A 137 4.72 0.51 29.81
CA ARG A 137 3.87 1.62 29.38
C ARG A 137 4.72 2.80 28.95
N PHE A 138 4.33 3.42 27.84
CA PHE A 138 4.95 4.63 27.30
C PHE A 138 3.86 5.68 27.07
N ASN A 139 4.06 6.87 27.65
CA ASN A 139 3.30 8.04 27.25
C ASN A 139 3.94 8.60 25.97
N LEU A 140 3.17 8.68 24.88
CA LEU A 140 3.65 9.13 23.59
C LEU A 140 3.43 10.65 23.48
N GLU A 141 4.07 11.39 24.36
CA GLU A 141 4.28 12.82 24.19
C GLU A 141 5.38 13.06 23.13
N GLU A 142 5.49 14.30 22.66
CA GLU A 142 6.56 14.64 21.70
C GLU A 142 7.91 14.17 22.21
N SER A 143 8.63 13.43 21.38
CA SER A 143 10.00 13.04 21.69
C SER A 143 10.88 14.29 21.80
N PRO A 144 11.85 14.34 22.75
CA PRO A 144 12.85 15.39 22.77
C PRO A 144 13.56 15.50 21.42
N VAL A 145 13.94 16.73 21.05
CA VAL A 145 14.64 16.98 19.77
C VAL A 145 15.87 16.09 19.66
N GLY A 146 15.99 15.37 18.56
CA GLY A 146 17.13 14.49 18.26
C GLY A 146 17.13 13.14 18.97
N ILE A 147 16.08 12.77 19.70
CA ILE A 147 15.97 11.48 20.39
C ILE A 147 14.75 10.71 19.86
N THR A 148 14.98 9.52 19.32
CA THR A 148 13.90 8.59 18.96
C THR A 148 13.35 7.91 20.21
N SER A 149 12.04 7.91 20.37
CA SER A 149 11.38 7.19 21.47
C SER A 149 11.59 5.68 21.33
N MET A 150 11.85 5.00 22.44
CA MET A 150 11.89 3.52 22.46
C MET A 150 10.57 2.89 21.96
N ALA A 151 9.44 3.58 22.11
CA ALA A 151 8.15 3.15 21.60
C ALA A 151 8.14 2.96 20.07
N LYS A 152 9.02 3.65 19.32
CA LYS A 152 9.18 3.51 17.87
C LYS A 152 9.43 2.06 17.43
N SER A 153 10.21 1.30 18.19
CA SER A 153 10.54 -0.10 17.87
C SER A 153 9.33 -1.04 17.90
N PHE A 154 8.23 -0.61 18.51
CA PHE A 154 6.98 -1.38 18.60
C PHE A 154 5.92 -0.94 17.59
N LEU A 155 6.13 0.16 16.87
CA LEU A 155 5.31 0.52 15.71
C LEU A 155 5.65 -0.40 14.52
N PRO A 156 4.75 -0.58 13.53
CA PRO A 156 5.08 -1.34 12.31
C PRO A 156 6.29 -0.70 11.62
N GLN A 157 7.11 -1.54 10.99
CA GLN A 157 8.27 -1.04 10.24
C GLN A 157 7.83 -0.21 9.04
N TYR A 158 6.75 -0.64 8.39
CA TYR A 158 6.13 0.12 7.30
C TYR A 158 4.60 0.05 7.37
N VAL A 159 3.97 1.20 7.11
CA VAL A 159 2.55 1.31 6.78
C VAL A 159 2.49 1.80 5.35
N VAL A 160 1.97 0.96 4.47
CA VAL A 160 1.94 1.25 3.02
C VAL A 160 0.51 1.35 2.56
N ALA A 161 0.19 2.40 1.83
CA ALA A 161 -1.13 2.57 1.23
C ALA A 161 -1.03 2.68 -0.30
N TYR A 162 -2.01 2.10 -0.96
CA TYR A 162 -2.27 2.20 -2.38
C TYR A 162 -3.76 2.35 -2.63
N SER A 163 -4.16 3.24 -3.54
CA SER A 163 -5.54 3.38 -3.99
C SER A 163 -5.59 3.42 -5.51
N SER A 164 -6.51 2.66 -6.11
CA SER A 164 -6.70 2.67 -7.56
C SER A 164 -7.40 3.94 -8.08
N GLY A 165 -8.15 4.63 -7.22
CA GLY A 165 -8.98 5.78 -7.56
C GLY A 165 -8.47 7.12 -7.02
N GLU A 166 -7.16 7.28 -6.79
CA GLU A 166 -6.58 8.53 -6.25
C GLU A 166 -7.31 9.07 -5.01
N ASN A 167 -7.60 8.19 -4.05
CA ASN A 167 -8.28 8.56 -2.82
C ASN A 167 -7.45 9.55 -2.00
N GLU A 168 -7.73 10.86 -2.18
CA GLU A 168 -7.00 11.92 -1.51
C GLU A 168 -7.04 11.78 0.01
N THR A 169 -8.18 11.41 0.58
CA THR A 169 -8.33 11.35 2.04
C THR A 169 -7.44 10.26 2.65
N LEU A 170 -7.26 9.15 1.96
CA LEU A 170 -6.33 8.10 2.37
C LEU A 170 -4.87 8.56 2.20
N SER A 171 -4.54 9.29 1.13
CA SER A 171 -3.16 9.67 0.79
C SER A 171 -2.59 10.81 1.64
N ILE A 172 -3.44 11.72 2.16
CA ILE A 172 -3.02 12.93 2.91
C ILE A 172 -1.98 12.65 4.01
N PRO A 173 -2.16 11.68 4.94
CA PRO A 173 -1.17 11.42 5.99
C PRO A 173 0.19 11.02 5.42
N PHE A 174 0.20 10.26 4.35
CA PHE A 174 1.41 9.79 3.69
C PHE A 174 2.13 10.92 2.93
N ILE A 175 1.37 11.82 2.27
CA ILE A 175 1.94 13.00 1.59
C ILE A 175 2.60 13.91 2.62
N LYS A 176 1.93 14.18 3.74
CA LYS A 176 2.52 14.93 4.86
C LYS A 176 3.81 14.26 5.37
N SER A 177 3.80 12.93 5.43
CA SER A 177 4.94 12.12 5.85
C SER A 177 6.15 12.22 4.89
N ARG A 178 5.95 12.48 3.59
CA ARG A 178 7.04 12.75 2.62
C ARG A 178 7.87 13.97 3.03
N PHE A 179 7.24 15.04 3.49
CA PHE A 179 7.96 16.22 3.97
C PHE A 179 8.74 15.95 5.26
N ILE A 180 8.25 15.04 6.11
CA ILE A 180 8.99 14.63 7.32
C ILE A 180 10.24 13.86 6.92
N HIS A 181 10.14 12.95 5.98
CA HIS A 181 11.28 12.18 5.46
C HIS A 181 12.31 13.08 4.77
N LEU A 182 11.86 14.02 3.93
CA LEU A 182 12.75 15.00 3.30
C LEU A 182 13.48 15.84 4.35
N PHE A 183 12.78 16.29 5.39
CA PHE A 183 13.38 17.05 6.49
C PHE A 183 14.39 16.22 7.30
N GLU A 184 14.06 14.97 7.59
CA GLU A 184 14.97 14.01 8.23
C GLU A 184 16.27 13.87 7.42
N PHE A 185 16.16 13.74 6.10
CA PHE A 185 17.30 13.68 5.21
C PHE A 185 18.14 14.98 5.30
N GLN A 186 17.51 16.14 5.19
CA GLN A 186 18.19 17.44 5.27
C GLN A 186 18.93 17.64 6.60
N GLU A 187 18.31 17.26 7.74
CA GLU A 187 18.99 17.33 9.05
C GLU A 187 20.19 16.38 9.13
N ASN A 188 20.09 15.18 8.57
CA ASN A 188 21.19 14.23 8.55
C ASN A 188 22.37 14.74 7.69
N VAL A 189 22.08 15.43 6.58
CA VAL A 189 23.10 16.10 5.76
C VAL A 189 23.83 17.18 6.55
N VAL A 190 23.08 18.10 7.16
CA VAL A 190 23.65 19.23 7.92
C VAL A 190 24.51 18.75 9.09
N ASN A 191 24.16 17.63 9.71
CA ASN A 191 24.86 17.06 10.86
C ASN A 191 25.98 16.07 10.48
N ASP A 192 26.39 15.99 9.21
CA ASP A 192 27.40 15.04 8.71
C ASP A 192 27.16 13.57 9.15
N VAL A 193 25.90 13.15 9.22
CA VAL A 193 25.57 11.77 9.58
C VAL A 193 25.96 10.84 8.45
N VAL A 194 27.00 10.06 8.71
CA VAL A 194 27.72 9.24 7.72
C VAL A 194 26.93 8.06 7.18
N ASP A 195 25.88 7.61 7.87
CA ASP A 195 25.14 6.40 7.52
C ASP A 195 23.63 6.66 7.56
N TYR A 196 23.08 7.13 6.44
CA TYR A 196 21.65 7.26 6.23
C TYR A 196 21.09 6.00 5.54
N SER A 197 21.20 4.88 6.23
CA SER A 197 20.82 3.56 5.65
C SER A 197 19.36 3.20 5.85
N SER A 198 18.65 3.85 6.77
CA SER A 198 17.26 3.53 7.07
C SER A 198 16.52 4.76 7.60
N PRO A 199 15.65 5.39 6.80
CA PRO A 199 14.81 6.49 7.25
C PRO A 199 13.90 6.04 8.40
N GLU A 200 13.69 6.92 9.39
CA GLU A 200 12.78 6.63 10.50
C GLU A 200 11.31 6.59 10.06
N ASN A 201 11.00 7.32 8.97
CA ASN A 201 9.64 7.43 8.48
C ASN A 201 9.14 6.13 7.87
N SER A 202 8.09 5.56 8.49
CA SER A 202 7.51 4.28 8.11
C SER A 202 6.33 4.38 7.13
N LEU A 203 5.79 5.58 6.84
CA LEU A 203 4.61 5.73 5.99
C LEU A 203 4.99 5.89 4.52
N ILE A 204 4.43 5.04 3.65
CA ILE A 204 4.68 5.06 2.21
C ILE A 204 3.35 5.04 1.46
N TYR A 205 3.08 6.07 0.65
CA TYR A 205 2.00 6.04 -0.34
C TYR A 205 2.56 5.69 -1.69
N VAL A 206 2.00 4.66 -2.30
CA VAL A 206 2.45 4.19 -3.62
C VAL A 206 1.58 4.83 -4.69
N ASP A 207 2.12 5.86 -5.32
CA ASP A 207 1.60 6.44 -6.56
C ASP A 207 2.28 5.79 -7.78
N SER A 208 1.95 6.27 -8.98
CA SER A 208 2.51 5.75 -10.23
C SER A 208 4.04 5.80 -10.29
N ASN A 209 4.64 6.89 -9.79
CA ASN A 209 6.09 7.07 -9.80
C ASN A 209 6.77 6.12 -8.82
N MET A 210 6.26 6.03 -7.58
CA MET A 210 6.77 5.10 -6.58
C MET A 210 6.64 3.65 -7.02
N SER A 211 5.58 3.28 -7.74
CA SER A 211 5.41 1.92 -8.22
C SER A 211 6.39 1.53 -9.32
N GLN A 212 6.83 2.48 -10.17
CA GLN A 212 7.94 2.24 -11.11
C GLN A 212 9.23 1.90 -10.37
N ALA A 213 9.57 2.67 -9.33
CA ALA A 213 10.73 2.42 -8.49
C ALA A 213 10.66 1.04 -7.80
N ILE A 214 9.49 0.69 -7.24
CA ILE A 214 9.27 -0.61 -6.59
C ILE A 214 9.46 -1.76 -7.59
N LEU A 215 8.84 -1.66 -8.76
CA LEU A 215 8.99 -2.67 -9.82
C LEU A 215 10.45 -2.82 -10.25
N LEU A 216 11.16 -1.70 -10.45
CA LEU A 216 12.59 -1.71 -10.79
C LEU A 216 13.40 -2.47 -9.74
N CYS A 217 13.23 -2.11 -8.47
CA CYS A 217 13.94 -2.76 -7.38
C CYS A 217 13.66 -4.27 -7.32
N CYS A 218 12.40 -4.69 -7.48
CA CYS A 218 12.06 -6.11 -7.55
C CYS A 218 12.75 -6.81 -8.73
N LEU A 219 12.72 -6.23 -9.92
CA LEU A 219 13.34 -6.84 -11.13
C LEU A 219 14.88 -6.88 -11.09
N LEU A 220 15.51 -5.97 -10.34
CA LEU A 220 16.98 -5.95 -10.16
C LEU A 220 17.47 -6.93 -9.09
N PHE A 221 16.73 -7.10 -8.01
CA PHE A 221 17.19 -7.81 -6.81
C PHE A 221 16.63 -9.22 -6.68
N GLU A 222 15.38 -9.46 -7.14
CA GLU A 222 14.71 -10.73 -6.95
C GLU A 222 15.12 -11.77 -8.00
N ASP A 223 15.06 -13.04 -7.60
CA ASP A 223 15.29 -14.16 -8.49
C ASP A 223 14.04 -14.53 -9.32
N LYS A 224 14.22 -15.42 -10.28
CA LYS A 224 13.17 -15.85 -11.20
C LYS A 224 12.01 -16.56 -10.49
N ASP A 225 12.28 -17.30 -9.42
CA ASP A 225 11.24 -18.03 -8.68
C ASP A 225 10.35 -17.06 -7.90
N THR A 226 10.96 -16.06 -7.26
CA THR A 226 10.25 -14.97 -6.59
C THR A 226 9.39 -14.17 -7.58
N LEU A 227 9.91 -13.88 -8.78
CA LEU A 227 9.20 -13.11 -9.81
C LEU A 227 8.20 -13.95 -10.64
N LYS A 228 8.06 -15.24 -10.36
CA LYS A 228 7.25 -16.16 -11.17
C LYS A 228 5.79 -15.71 -11.37
N THR A 229 5.20 -15.06 -10.39
CA THR A 229 3.83 -14.54 -10.50
C THR A 229 3.71 -13.36 -11.46
N LEU A 230 4.72 -12.48 -11.52
CA LEU A 230 4.81 -11.40 -12.51
C LEU A 230 5.11 -11.95 -13.91
N ALA A 231 5.93 -12.99 -14.01
CA ALA A 231 6.31 -13.59 -15.29
C ALA A 231 5.22 -14.47 -15.93
N ALA A 232 4.14 -14.79 -15.22
CA ALA A 232 3.10 -15.65 -15.76
C ALA A 232 2.36 -14.98 -16.93
N SER A 233 2.31 -15.69 -18.09
CA SER A 233 1.71 -15.19 -19.34
C SER A 233 0.21 -14.90 -19.24
N GLY A 234 -0.49 -15.56 -18.31
CA GLY A 234 -1.91 -15.29 -18.00
C GLY A 234 -2.17 -13.95 -17.29
N TYR A 235 -1.10 -13.24 -16.87
CA TYR A 235 -1.17 -11.93 -16.21
C TYR A 235 -0.33 -10.91 -16.96
N THR A 236 0.78 -10.43 -16.36
CA THR A 236 1.59 -9.40 -17.02
C THR A 236 2.64 -9.97 -17.98
N GLY A 237 3.09 -11.21 -17.75
CA GLY A 237 4.11 -11.86 -18.57
C GLY A 237 5.48 -11.18 -18.51
N ILE A 238 5.75 -10.33 -17.50
CA ILE A 238 7.03 -9.61 -17.38
C ILE A 238 8.16 -10.58 -17.05
N LEU A 239 9.12 -10.73 -17.96
CA LEU A 239 10.26 -11.59 -17.78
C LEU A 239 11.45 -10.87 -17.14
N LYS A 240 11.72 -9.65 -17.59
CA LYS A 240 12.86 -8.83 -17.13
C LYS A 240 12.71 -7.38 -17.56
N ILE A 241 13.45 -6.50 -16.90
CA ILE A 241 13.73 -5.16 -17.41
C ILE A 241 14.90 -5.24 -18.39
N LYS A 242 14.79 -4.56 -19.54
CA LYS A 242 15.85 -4.50 -20.54
C LYS A 242 16.73 -3.28 -20.37
N LYS A 243 16.12 -2.13 -20.29
CA LYS A 243 16.80 -0.85 -20.09
C LYS A 243 15.87 0.16 -19.42
N PHE A 244 16.46 1.11 -18.75
CA PHE A 244 15.78 2.30 -18.25
C PHE A 244 16.72 3.50 -18.26
N ARG A 245 16.16 4.70 -18.27
CA ARG A 245 16.88 5.95 -18.18
C ARG A 245 16.42 6.71 -16.95
N MET A 246 17.33 7.41 -16.30
CA MET A 246 17.07 8.32 -15.19
C MET A 246 17.47 9.73 -15.58
N HIS A 247 16.66 10.69 -15.21
CA HIS A 247 16.91 12.11 -15.27
C HIS A 247 17.18 12.62 -13.86
N LEU A 248 18.18 13.51 -13.71
CA LEU A 248 18.60 14.05 -12.41
C LEU A 248 19.18 15.47 -12.57
N ARG A 249 18.52 16.50 -12.01
CA ARG A 249 18.94 17.89 -12.16
C ARG A 249 20.22 18.20 -11.40
N GLU A 250 21.10 18.98 -12.02
CA GLU A 250 22.43 19.32 -11.49
C GLU A 250 22.36 20.21 -10.25
N GLU A 251 21.46 21.17 -10.19
CA GLU A 251 21.41 22.19 -9.12
C GLU A 251 21.36 21.61 -7.70
N PHE A 252 20.94 20.35 -7.57
CA PHE A 252 20.92 19.62 -6.30
C PHE A 252 22.23 18.90 -5.98
N PHE A 253 23.19 18.87 -6.91
CA PHE A 253 24.47 18.18 -6.81
C PHE A 253 25.66 19.13 -6.79
N GLU A 254 25.48 20.40 -7.17
CA GLU A 254 26.52 21.38 -7.06
C GLU A 254 26.97 21.50 -5.60
N GLU A 255 28.29 21.41 -5.38
CA GLU A 255 28.89 21.74 -4.11
C GLU A 255 28.49 23.19 -3.75
N ASP A 256 27.53 23.34 -2.84
CA ASP A 256 27.36 24.62 -2.19
C ASP A 256 28.75 25.00 -1.65
N LYS A 257 29.20 26.25 -1.92
CA LYS A 257 30.49 26.79 -1.49
C LYS A 257 30.73 26.63 0.02
N ASN A 258 29.73 26.18 0.77
CA ASN A 258 29.76 25.86 2.20
C ASN A 258 29.90 24.37 2.53
N LYS A 259 30.29 23.49 1.60
CA LYS A 259 30.62 22.06 1.80
C LYS A 259 29.46 21.07 2.06
N ASN A 260 28.22 21.41 1.86
CA ASN A 260 27.11 20.53 2.12
C ASN A 260 26.45 20.08 0.81
N SER A 261 27.02 19.08 0.13
CA SER A 261 26.32 18.39 -0.95
C SER A 261 25.31 17.40 -0.37
N TYR A 262 24.03 17.55 -0.71
CA TYR A 262 22.94 16.65 -0.29
C TYR A 262 23.16 15.19 -0.68
N PHE A 263 24.08 14.89 -1.59
CA PHE A 263 24.33 13.56 -2.15
C PHE A 263 25.64 12.91 -1.67
N GLN A 264 26.40 13.53 -0.76
CA GLN A 264 27.60 12.91 -0.17
C GLN A 264 27.29 11.85 0.90
N LEU A 265 26.02 11.66 1.26
CA LEU A 265 25.61 10.90 2.45
C LEU A 265 25.50 9.39 2.29
N PHE A 266 25.75 8.85 1.11
CA PHE A 266 25.75 7.39 0.95
C PHE A 266 27.12 6.80 1.27
N LYS A 267 27.49 6.88 2.56
CA LYS A 267 28.67 6.20 3.11
C LYS A 267 28.29 4.79 3.52
N ARG A 268 29.06 3.81 3.10
CA ARG A 268 28.82 2.41 3.43
C ARG A 268 29.99 1.80 4.19
N LYS A 269 29.65 1.07 5.27
CA LYS A 269 30.59 0.15 5.93
C LYS A 269 30.46 -1.22 5.28
N SER A 270 31.52 -1.72 4.65
CA SER A 270 31.63 -3.11 4.25
C SER A 270 32.49 -3.84 5.28
N ASN A 271 31.89 -4.81 6.00
CA ASN A 271 32.58 -5.73 6.91
C ASN A 271 33.55 -5.08 7.92
N GLY A 272 33.19 -3.93 8.48
CA GLY A 272 33.98 -3.29 9.53
C GLY A 272 35.17 -2.43 9.04
N ASN A 273 35.46 -2.39 7.76
CA ASN A 273 36.44 -1.50 7.17
C ASN A 273 35.76 -0.29 6.51
N GLU A 274 36.29 0.90 6.73
CA GLU A 274 35.88 2.09 6.01
C GLU A 274 36.16 1.93 4.52
N VAL A 275 35.13 1.70 3.72
CA VAL A 275 35.23 1.78 2.26
C VAL A 275 35.09 3.25 1.87
N SER A 276 35.89 3.71 0.91
CA SER A 276 35.87 5.07 0.41
C SER A 276 34.44 5.52 0.11
N VAL A 277 34.10 6.68 0.65
CA VAL A 277 32.78 7.29 0.54
C VAL A 277 32.56 7.74 -0.90
N LYS A 278 31.61 7.09 -1.58
CA LYS A 278 31.10 7.58 -2.86
C LYS A 278 29.72 8.19 -2.62
N GLY A 279 29.49 9.38 -3.12
CA GLY A 279 28.18 9.99 -3.15
C GLY A 279 27.23 9.19 -4.07
N LEU A 280 25.91 9.34 -3.90
CA LEU A 280 24.94 8.66 -4.74
C LEU A 280 25.17 8.93 -6.23
N PHE A 281 25.49 10.16 -6.58
CA PHE A 281 25.77 10.56 -7.96
C PHE A 281 26.94 9.76 -8.57
N GLU A 282 28.04 9.61 -7.84
CA GLU A 282 29.18 8.80 -8.28
C GLU A 282 28.82 7.33 -8.41
N ILE A 283 28.02 6.81 -7.48
CA ILE A 283 27.50 5.44 -7.57
C ILE A 283 26.66 5.26 -8.83
N LEU A 284 25.71 6.14 -9.11
CA LEU A 284 24.88 6.06 -10.31
C LEU A 284 25.72 6.15 -11.59
N LYS A 285 26.75 7.00 -11.59
CA LYS A 285 27.69 7.12 -12.70
C LYS A 285 28.49 5.83 -12.92
N ASP A 286 28.96 5.21 -11.84
CA ASP A 286 29.72 3.96 -11.91
C ASP A 286 28.91 2.75 -12.41
N ILE A 287 27.64 2.67 -12.00
CA ILE A 287 26.77 1.54 -12.36
C ILE A 287 25.99 1.74 -13.67
N SER A 288 25.93 2.99 -14.17
CA SER A 288 25.28 3.30 -15.43
C SER A 288 26.07 2.76 -16.62
N THR A 289 25.38 2.36 -17.68
CA THR A 289 26.02 1.98 -18.94
C THR A 289 26.57 3.20 -19.67
N LEU A 290 25.85 4.33 -19.58
CA LEU A 290 26.24 5.62 -20.12
C LEU A 290 25.68 6.71 -19.23
N SER A 291 26.45 7.77 -19.02
CA SER A 291 25.98 9.00 -18.37
C SER A 291 26.46 10.22 -19.15
N TRP A 292 25.62 11.24 -19.25
CA TRP A 292 25.97 12.52 -19.86
C TRP A 292 25.23 13.65 -19.17
N TYR A 293 25.76 14.85 -19.35
CA TYR A 293 25.14 16.09 -18.91
C TYR A 293 24.55 16.82 -20.09
N ASP A 294 23.30 17.23 -19.98
CA ASP A 294 22.64 18.07 -20.96
C ASP A 294 22.64 19.53 -20.47
N ILE A 295 23.34 20.40 -21.21
CA ILE A 295 23.52 21.80 -20.85
C ILE A 295 22.20 22.60 -21.01
N GLU A 296 21.38 22.22 -21.98
CA GLU A 296 20.12 22.91 -22.23
C GLU A 296 19.08 22.61 -21.15
N ASP A 297 19.06 21.38 -20.66
CA ASP A 297 18.15 20.92 -19.62
C ASP A 297 18.69 21.14 -18.21
N GLY A 298 19.99 21.35 -18.06
CA GLY A 298 20.65 21.50 -16.76
C GLY A 298 20.60 20.21 -15.93
N ALA A 299 20.66 19.06 -16.58
CA ALA A 299 20.44 17.78 -15.94
C ALA A 299 21.40 16.69 -16.41
N TYR A 300 21.64 15.74 -15.53
CA TYR A 300 22.33 14.50 -15.86
C TYR A 300 21.34 13.42 -16.28
N TYR A 301 21.72 12.66 -17.30
CA TYR A 301 21.03 11.48 -17.77
C TYR A 301 21.89 10.25 -17.53
N PHE A 302 21.28 9.18 -17.01
CA PHE A 302 21.92 7.89 -16.77
C PHE A 302 21.15 6.80 -17.50
N ASP A 303 21.82 6.12 -18.43
CA ASP A 303 21.29 4.96 -19.15
C ASP A 303 21.77 3.67 -18.51
N PHE A 304 20.84 2.77 -18.26
CA PHE A 304 21.11 1.43 -17.74
C PHE A 304 20.60 0.37 -18.69
N TRP A 305 21.52 -0.37 -19.32
CA TRP A 305 21.21 -1.59 -20.03
C TRP A 305 21.36 -2.76 -19.07
N VAL A 306 20.23 -3.35 -18.66
CA VAL A 306 20.21 -4.28 -17.54
C VAL A 306 20.64 -5.67 -17.99
N ASN A 307 21.77 -6.11 -17.47
CA ASN A 307 22.30 -7.45 -17.56
C ASN A 307 22.72 -7.95 -16.16
N ASP A 308 23.32 -9.13 -16.07
CA ASP A 308 23.72 -9.70 -14.78
C ASP A 308 24.76 -8.81 -14.07
N ALA A 309 25.73 -8.24 -14.81
CA ALA A 309 26.72 -7.33 -14.22
C ALA A 309 26.07 -6.04 -13.65
N THR A 310 25.07 -5.50 -14.35
CA THR A 310 24.30 -4.35 -13.85
C THR A 310 23.56 -4.73 -12.56
N LYS A 311 22.92 -5.90 -12.52
CA LYS A 311 22.23 -6.39 -11.31
C LYS A 311 23.20 -6.59 -10.15
N ASP A 312 24.36 -7.18 -10.40
CA ASP A 312 25.38 -7.40 -9.39
C ASP A 312 25.93 -6.06 -8.85
N ALA A 313 26.10 -5.07 -9.73
CA ALA A 313 26.50 -3.73 -9.31
C ALA A 313 25.46 -3.06 -8.42
N PHE A 314 24.16 -3.13 -8.76
CA PHE A 314 23.11 -2.64 -7.87
C PHE A 314 23.11 -3.37 -6.53
N LYS A 315 23.21 -4.70 -6.51
CA LYS A 315 23.30 -5.51 -5.28
C LYS A 315 24.53 -5.19 -4.43
N TYR A 316 25.64 -4.85 -5.07
CA TYR A 316 26.86 -4.45 -4.39
C TYR A 316 26.68 -3.13 -3.63
N TYR A 317 26.04 -2.13 -4.26
CA TYR A 317 25.84 -0.82 -3.64
C TYR A 317 24.62 -0.74 -2.73
N PHE A 318 23.53 -1.44 -3.02
CA PHE A 318 22.25 -1.30 -2.33
C PHE A 318 21.74 -2.60 -1.67
N HIS A 319 22.54 -3.55 -1.35
CA HIS A 319 22.31 -4.84 -0.68
C HIS A 319 20.92 -5.48 -0.84
N THR A 320 19.81 -4.75 -0.63
CA THR A 320 18.44 -5.24 -0.72
C THR A 320 17.59 -4.38 -1.66
N ALA A 321 16.48 -4.96 -2.15
CA ALA A 321 15.48 -4.22 -2.93
C ALA A 321 14.92 -3.03 -2.15
N MET A 322 14.73 -3.19 -0.85
CA MET A 322 14.23 -2.12 0.03
C MET A 322 15.24 -0.98 0.17
N ASP A 323 16.53 -1.26 0.35
CA ASP A 323 17.56 -0.21 0.44
C ASP A 323 17.62 0.61 -0.86
N CYS A 324 17.58 -0.09 -2.01
CA CYS A 324 17.51 0.56 -3.32
C CYS A 324 16.25 1.41 -3.49
N PHE A 325 15.10 0.89 -3.06
CA PHE A 325 13.84 1.61 -3.10
C PHE A 325 13.86 2.88 -2.22
N GLN A 326 14.44 2.82 -1.03
CA GLN A 326 14.54 4.01 -0.16
C GLN A 326 15.34 5.13 -0.82
N VAL A 327 16.36 4.81 -1.61
CA VAL A 327 17.10 5.79 -2.40
C VAL A 327 16.22 6.43 -3.48
N PHE A 328 15.50 5.63 -4.27
CA PHE A 328 14.60 6.18 -5.28
C PHE A 328 13.43 6.95 -4.66
N ARG A 329 12.92 6.49 -3.54
CA ARG A 329 11.91 7.22 -2.76
C ARG A 329 12.41 8.61 -2.38
N LEU A 330 13.63 8.71 -1.85
CA LEU A 330 14.23 9.99 -1.51
C LEU A 330 14.37 10.90 -2.74
N LEU A 331 14.84 10.37 -3.87
CA LEU A 331 14.97 11.13 -5.11
C LEU A 331 13.60 11.68 -5.58
N TYR A 332 12.54 10.90 -5.51
CA TYR A 332 11.19 11.40 -5.80
C TYR A 332 10.71 12.46 -4.81
N GLU A 333 11.06 12.32 -3.54
CA GLU A 333 10.66 13.28 -2.52
C GLU A 333 11.40 14.62 -2.68
N LEU A 334 12.61 14.63 -3.30
CA LEU A 334 13.32 15.84 -3.68
C LEU A 334 12.56 16.69 -4.71
N ASN A 335 11.67 16.12 -5.50
CA ASN A 335 10.76 16.89 -6.36
C ASN A 335 9.89 17.88 -5.56
N ASN A 336 9.75 17.67 -4.25
CA ASN A 336 9.04 18.57 -3.34
C ASN A 336 9.97 19.55 -2.62
N TYR A 337 11.28 19.59 -2.93
CA TYR A 337 12.26 20.44 -2.26
C TYR A 337 11.95 21.94 -2.40
N ALA A 338 11.43 22.34 -3.57
CA ALA A 338 11.07 23.72 -3.86
C ALA A 338 9.83 24.24 -3.09
N VAL A 339 9.14 23.38 -2.34
CA VAL A 339 7.96 23.77 -1.55
C VAL A 339 8.39 24.63 -0.35
N LYS A 340 8.05 25.91 -0.40
CA LYS A 340 8.40 26.88 0.64
C LYS A 340 7.81 26.52 2.00
N LEU A 341 8.47 26.93 3.07
CA LEU A 341 8.09 26.63 4.47
C LEU A 341 6.64 27.04 4.80
N GLU A 342 6.19 28.21 4.33
CA GLU A 342 4.81 28.67 4.53
C GLU A 342 3.81 27.69 3.91
N LYS A 343 4.12 27.17 2.71
CA LYS A 343 3.28 26.21 2.01
C LYS A 343 3.28 24.86 2.71
N GLN A 344 4.42 24.41 3.24
CA GLN A 344 4.49 23.20 4.07
C GLN A 344 3.60 23.33 5.32
N LYS A 345 3.59 24.49 5.99
CA LYS A 345 2.67 24.74 7.14
C LYS A 345 1.20 24.60 6.75
N GLU A 346 0.83 25.13 5.59
CA GLU A 346 -0.55 24.96 5.07
C GLU A 346 -0.88 23.51 4.78
N ILE A 347 0.05 22.76 4.18
CA ILE A 347 -0.10 21.33 3.89
C ILE A 347 -0.30 20.53 5.18
N PHE A 348 0.53 20.76 6.20
CA PHE A 348 0.39 20.06 7.49
C PHE A 348 -0.95 20.34 8.18
N GLY A 349 -1.49 21.55 8.07
CA GLY A 349 -2.79 21.93 8.63
C GLY A 349 -3.99 21.52 7.75
N SER A 350 -3.77 21.08 6.52
CA SER A 350 -4.86 20.82 5.56
C SER A 350 -5.49 19.44 5.73
N THR A 351 -6.79 19.36 5.41
CA THR A 351 -7.55 18.11 5.23
C THR A 351 -7.79 17.78 3.76
N GLY A 352 -7.49 18.71 2.84
CA GLY A 352 -7.50 18.54 1.39
C GLY A 352 -6.25 19.20 0.80
N VAL A 353 -5.31 18.42 0.25
CA VAL A 353 -4.00 18.91 -0.22
C VAL A 353 -4.06 19.26 -1.70
N TYR A 354 -4.63 18.37 -2.50
CA TYR A 354 -4.77 18.54 -3.95
C TYR A 354 -5.99 19.37 -4.30
N THR A 355 -7.14 19.06 -3.73
CA THR A 355 -8.41 19.76 -4.00
C THR A 355 -8.37 21.22 -3.56
N ASP A 356 -7.64 21.53 -2.49
CA ASP A 356 -7.43 22.91 -2.03
C ASP A 356 -6.33 23.64 -2.85
N GLY A 357 -5.70 22.98 -3.82
CA GLY A 357 -4.61 23.54 -4.62
C GLY A 357 -3.35 23.88 -3.82
N LYS A 358 -3.17 23.25 -2.66
CA LYS A 358 -2.03 23.50 -1.76
C LYS A 358 -0.79 22.73 -2.18
N PHE A 359 -0.99 21.61 -2.84
CA PHE A 359 0.05 20.78 -3.42
C PHE A 359 -0.11 20.80 -4.95
N GLY A 360 0.84 21.43 -5.64
CA GLY A 360 0.92 21.37 -7.10
C GLY A 360 1.60 20.07 -7.53
N VAL A 361 1.17 19.49 -8.65
CA VAL A 361 2.00 18.49 -9.33
C VAL A 361 3.10 19.28 -10.04
N PRO A 362 4.40 19.07 -9.71
CA PRO A 362 5.48 19.71 -10.44
C PRO A 362 5.37 19.37 -11.92
N GLY A 363 5.61 20.33 -12.80
CA GLY A 363 5.74 20.05 -14.23
C GLY A 363 6.99 19.20 -14.47
N SER A 364 7.01 18.40 -15.53
CA SER A 364 8.18 17.58 -15.89
C SER A 364 9.48 18.40 -15.98
N ASP A 365 9.36 19.69 -16.31
CA ASP A 365 10.47 20.61 -16.45
C ASP A 365 11.02 21.11 -15.10
N ASP A 366 10.27 20.92 -14.01
CA ASP A 366 10.67 21.31 -12.64
C ASP A 366 11.09 20.12 -11.78
N ASP A 367 10.92 18.88 -12.28
CA ASP A 367 11.25 17.67 -11.53
C ASP A 367 12.77 17.53 -11.35
N VAL A 368 13.19 17.27 -10.12
CA VAL A 368 14.59 16.93 -9.78
C VAL A 368 14.96 15.56 -10.34
N PHE A 369 14.03 14.61 -10.23
CA PHE A 369 14.22 13.22 -10.58
C PHE A 369 12.97 12.60 -11.20
N HIS A 370 13.16 11.87 -12.29
CA HIS A 370 12.15 10.95 -12.83
C HIS A 370 12.80 9.84 -13.69
N PHE A 371 12.07 8.74 -13.87
CA PHE A 371 12.44 7.69 -14.81
C PHE A 371 11.94 7.99 -16.20
N LEU A 372 12.79 7.70 -17.19
CA LEU A 372 12.49 7.75 -18.61
C LEU A 372 12.75 6.38 -19.25
N ASP A 373 12.18 6.14 -20.42
CA ASP A 373 12.52 5.01 -21.30
C ASP A 373 12.56 3.64 -20.59
N PHE A 374 11.54 3.34 -19.79
CA PHE A 374 11.48 2.11 -18.99
C PHE A 374 10.97 0.94 -19.85
N TYR A 375 11.92 0.16 -20.44
CA TYR A 375 11.63 -0.96 -21.34
C TYR A 375 11.64 -2.29 -20.60
N LEU A 376 10.55 -3.03 -20.74
CA LEU A 376 10.38 -4.38 -20.23
C LEU A 376 10.36 -5.40 -21.35
N VAL A 377 10.79 -6.61 -21.07
CA VAL A 377 10.60 -7.77 -21.94
C VAL A 377 9.44 -8.58 -21.40
N LYS A 378 8.43 -8.76 -22.24
CA LYS A 378 7.19 -9.47 -21.93
C LYS A 378 7.06 -10.72 -22.78
N GLN A 379 6.59 -11.81 -22.18
CA GLN A 379 6.15 -12.99 -22.89
C GLN A 379 4.77 -12.74 -23.49
N VAL A 380 4.61 -12.91 -24.81
CA VAL A 380 3.39 -12.56 -25.55
C VAL A 380 2.50 -13.79 -25.78
N ASP A 381 3.09 -14.97 -25.91
CA ASP A 381 2.37 -16.20 -26.18
C ASP A 381 2.88 -17.39 -25.35
N GLU A 382 2.12 -18.48 -25.32
CA GLU A 382 2.51 -19.72 -24.62
C GLU A 382 3.71 -20.43 -25.30
N GLN A 383 4.06 -20.07 -26.52
CA GLN A 383 5.18 -20.65 -27.29
C GLN A 383 6.50 -19.93 -27.00
N GLY A 384 6.49 -18.90 -26.12
CA GLY A 384 7.70 -18.22 -25.64
C GLY A 384 8.14 -17.03 -26.49
N GLY A 385 7.25 -16.46 -27.31
CA GLY A 385 7.51 -15.20 -28.03
C GLY A 385 7.76 -14.06 -27.06
N GLU A 386 8.92 -13.38 -27.17
CA GLU A 386 9.27 -12.21 -26.36
C GLU A 386 9.01 -10.92 -27.15
N LYS A 387 8.47 -9.91 -26.48
CA LYS A 387 8.27 -8.55 -27.02
C LYS A 387 8.81 -7.51 -26.05
N GLU A 388 9.50 -6.51 -26.60
CA GLU A 388 9.89 -5.32 -25.85
C GLU A 388 8.77 -4.29 -25.87
N LEU A 389 8.43 -3.77 -24.72
CA LEU A 389 7.40 -2.75 -24.53
C LEU A 389 7.88 -1.71 -23.53
N LEU A 390 7.48 -0.47 -23.75
CA LEU A 390 7.56 0.57 -22.71
C LEU A 390 6.56 0.26 -21.60
N LEU A 391 6.92 0.52 -20.36
CA LEU A 391 5.99 0.35 -19.24
C LEU A 391 4.67 1.13 -19.45
N LYS A 392 4.73 2.33 -20.03
CA LYS A 392 3.55 3.16 -20.35
C LYS A 392 2.59 2.55 -21.40
N GLU A 393 3.01 1.51 -22.13
CA GLU A 393 2.17 0.80 -23.11
C GLU A 393 1.33 -0.32 -22.46
N PHE A 394 1.51 -0.56 -21.17
CA PHE A 394 0.72 -1.55 -20.44
C PHE A 394 -0.68 -0.99 -20.17
N SER A 395 -1.67 -1.88 -20.09
CA SER A 395 -3.03 -1.51 -19.73
C SER A 395 -3.13 -1.11 -18.25
N ASP A 396 -4.16 -0.34 -17.89
CA ASP A 396 -4.40 0.08 -16.50
C ASP A 396 -4.52 -1.12 -15.55
N GLY A 397 -5.15 -2.22 -16.00
CA GLY A 397 -5.21 -3.45 -15.21
C GLY A 397 -3.84 -4.09 -14.98
N GLU A 398 -2.96 -4.11 -15.98
CA GLU A 398 -1.58 -4.58 -15.83
C GLU A 398 -0.81 -3.68 -14.86
N HIS A 399 -0.95 -2.36 -14.95
CA HIS A 399 -0.34 -1.42 -14.01
C HIS A 399 -0.80 -1.69 -12.58
N GLN A 400 -2.10 -1.80 -12.33
CA GLN A 400 -2.63 -2.10 -10.99
C GLN A 400 -2.13 -3.43 -10.44
N PHE A 401 -2.08 -4.47 -11.30
CA PHE A 401 -1.55 -5.77 -10.91
C PHE A 401 -0.07 -5.67 -10.50
N ILE A 402 0.74 -5.02 -11.34
CA ILE A 402 2.17 -4.80 -11.09
C ILE A 402 2.36 -4.05 -9.77
N HIS A 403 1.63 -2.94 -9.55
CA HIS A 403 1.73 -2.14 -8.34
C HIS A 403 1.47 -2.99 -7.10
N THR A 404 0.36 -3.73 -7.08
CA THR A 404 -0.03 -4.53 -5.91
C THR A 404 0.95 -5.67 -5.64
N MET A 405 1.37 -6.40 -6.68
CA MET A 405 2.32 -7.52 -6.52
C MET A 405 3.71 -7.03 -6.13
N ALA A 406 4.19 -5.94 -6.74
CA ALA A 406 5.49 -5.37 -6.44
C ALA A 406 5.58 -4.84 -4.99
N ILE A 407 4.52 -4.21 -4.45
CA ILE A 407 4.44 -3.82 -3.04
C ILE A 407 4.63 -5.05 -2.14
N CYS A 408 3.92 -6.14 -2.43
CA CYS A 408 4.02 -7.37 -1.64
C CYS A 408 5.42 -7.98 -1.69
N LEU A 409 6.07 -7.95 -2.86
CA LEU A 409 7.45 -8.44 -3.03
C LEU A 409 8.46 -7.57 -2.30
N LEU A 410 8.37 -6.25 -2.43
CA LEU A 410 9.28 -5.32 -1.76
C LEU A 410 9.24 -5.47 -0.24
N LEU A 411 8.03 -5.67 0.31
CA LEU A 411 7.81 -5.78 1.76
C LEU A 411 7.94 -7.21 2.29
N LYS A 412 8.39 -8.18 1.50
CA LYS A 412 8.40 -9.60 1.88
C LYS A 412 9.05 -9.88 3.24
N ASP A 413 10.13 -9.17 3.56
CA ASP A 413 10.93 -9.34 4.77
C ASP A 413 10.64 -8.27 5.85
N CYS A 414 9.60 -7.44 5.65
CA CYS A 414 9.30 -6.30 6.52
C CYS A 414 8.04 -6.55 7.36
N ASP A 415 8.08 -6.13 8.62
CA ASP A 415 6.90 -5.99 9.48
C ASP A 415 6.05 -4.83 8.97
N SER A 416 4.89 -5.12 8.37
CA SER A 416 4.14 -4.11 7.64
C SER A 416 2.62 -4.24 7.78
N LEU A 417 1.96 -3.09 7.63
CA LEU A 417 0.53 -2.96 7.38
C LEU A 417 0.33 -2.42 5.97
N ILE A 418 -0.39 -3.16 5.14
CA ILE A 418 -0.66 -2.79 3.75
C ILE A 418 -2.14 -2.48 3.61
N LEU A 419 -2.45 -1.26 3.19
CA LEU A 419 -3.79 -0.73 3.00
C LEU A 419 -4.06 -0.57 1.51
N LEU A 420 -4.92 -1.41 0.95
CA LEU A 420 -5.27 -1.42 -0.47
C LEU A 420 -6.72 -0.98 -0.65
N ASP A 421 -6.93 0.17 -1.27
CA ASP A 421 -8.25 0.71 -1.55
C ASP A 421 -8.64 0.38 -2.99
N GLU A 422 -9.55 -0.59 -3.16
CA GLU A 422 -10.08 -1.11 -4.42
C GLU A 422 -8.99 -1.50 -5.46
N PRO A 423 -7.99 -2.32 -5.09
CA PRO A 423 -6.84 -2.60 -5.95
C PRO A 423 -7.19 -3.36 -7.24
N GLU A 424 -8.43 -3.83 -7.39
CA GLU A 424 -8.88 -4.64 -8.52
C GLU A 424 -9.79 -3.89 -9.52
N THR A 425 -9.94 -2.59 -9.41
CA THR A 425 -10.93 -1.81 -10.16
C THR A 425 -10.82 -1.99 -11.68
N HIS A 426 -9.60 -2.00 -12.22
CA HIS A 426 -9.36 -2.19 -13.66
C HIS A 426 -9.11 -3.65 -14.06
N PHE A 427 -9.25 -4.63 -13.13
CA PHE A 427 -9.08 -6.03 -13.47
C PHE A 427 -10.28 -6.57 -14.24
N ASN A 428 -10.01 -7.41 -15.23
CA ASN A 428 -11.04 -8.22 -15.85
C ASN A 428 -11.58 -9.28 -14.87
N PRO A 429 -12.74 -9.90 -15.12
CA PRO A 429 -13.34 -10.88 -14.20
C PRO A 429 -12.43 -12.06 -13.86
N SER A 430 -11.62 -12.55 -14.82
CA SER A 430 -10.67 -13.64 -14.59
C SER A 430 -9.58 -13.24 -13.61
N TRP A 431 -9.01 -12.04 -13.74
CA TRP A 431 -7.98 -11.57 -12.81
C TRP A 431 -8.54 -11.32 -11.40
N ARG A 432 -9.77 -10.80 -11.30
CA ARG A 432 -10.47 -10.64 -10.00
C ARG A 432 -10.65 -11.97 -9.28
N SER A 433 -10.98 -13.03 -10.03
CA SER A 433 -11.18 -14.36 -9.44
C SER A 433 -9.90 -15.05 -8.98
N HIS A 434 -8.73 -14.58 -9.41
CA HIS A 434 -7.44 -15.16 -9.02
C HIS A 434 -6.64 -14.26 -8.06
N PHE A 435 -7.11 -13.06 -7.78
CA PHE A 435 -6.34 -12.02 -7.10
C PHE A 435 -5.78 -12.45 -5.74
N VAL A 436 -6.63 -12.98 -4.84
CA VAL A 436 -6.19 -13.43 -3.50
C VAL A 436 -5.23 -14.61 -3.60
N SER A 437 -5.52 -15.56 -4.50
CA SER A 437 -4.64 -16.71 -4.77
C SER A 437 -3.27 -16.30 -5.29
N ILE A 438 -3.20 -15.24 -6.11
CA ILE A 438 -1.94 -14.72 -6.64
C ILE A 438 -1.15 -14.00 -5.55
N LEU A 439 -1.80 -13.19 -4.72
CA LEU A 439 -1.16 -12.56 -3.55
C LEU A 439 -0.53 -13.63 -2.64
N ASP A 440 -1.27 -14.70 -2.33
CA ASP A 440 -0.76 -15.81 -1.52
C ASP A 440 0.45 -16.49 -2.17
N LYS A 441 0.36 -16.80 -3.47
CA LYS A 441 1.48 -17.39 -4.23
C LYS A 441 2.70 -16.46 -4.27
N THR A 442 2.49 -15.17 -4.50
CA THR A 442 3.56 -14.17 -4.55
C THR A 442 4.34 -14.13 -3.23
N LEU A 443 3.62 -14.07 -2.11
CA LEU A 443 4.25 -14.07 -0.79
C LEU A 443 4.90 -15.42 -0.45
N LYS A 444 4.29 -16.55 -0.80
CA LYS A 444 4.89 -17.87 -0.59
C LYS A 444 6.17 -18.06 -1.40
N ASN A 445 6.18 -17.66 -2.67
CA ASN A 445 7.38 -17.72 -3.50
C ASN A 445 8.49 -16.84 -2.95
N ALA A 446 8.15 -15.62 -2.53
CA ALA A 446 9.08 -14.68 -1.93
C ALA A 446 9.70 -15.22 -0.63
N CYS A 447 8.94 -15.97 0.18
CA CYS A 447 9.40 -16.52 1.45
C CYS A 447 10.10 -17.89 1.33
N SER A 448 9.96 -18.61 0.19
CA SER A 448 10.55 -19.95 0.01
C SER A 448 12.08 -19.94 0.02
N ASN A 449 12.70 -18.81 -0.33
CA ASN A 449 14.14 -18.62 -0.37
C ASN A 449 14.76 -18.21 0.99
N ILE A 450 13.91 -17.90 1.98
CA ILE A 450 14.36 -17.60 3.34
C ILE A 450 14.67 -18.93 4.04
N LYS A 451 15.89 -19.07 4.57
CA LYS A 451 16.36 -20.28 5.27
C LYS A 451 15.30 -20.76 6.27
N GLN A 452 15.04 -22.07 6.28
CA GLN A 452 13.93 -22.78 6.94
C GLN A 452 13.57 -22.38 8.39
N HIS A 453 14.40 -21.62 9.10
CA HIS A 453 14.15 -21.22 10.49
C HIS A 453 13.29 -19.96 10.64
N ASP A 454 13.21 -19.09 9.62
CA ASP A 454 12.55 -17.77 9.73
C ASP A 454 11.19 -17.64 9.02
N SER A 455 10.82 -18.61 8.16
CA SER A 455 9.64 -18.48 7.29
C SER A 455 8.30 -18.34 8.03
N ARG A 456 8.16 -18.88 9.22
CA ARG A 456 6.93 -18.80 10.02
C ARG A 456 6.65 -17.39 10.55
N TYR A 457 7.71 -16.67 10.94
CA TYR A 457 7.58 -15.34 11.53
C TYR A 457 7.43 -14.23 10.48
N VAL A 458 8.02 -14.39 9.31
CA VAL A 458 7.93 -13.38 8.23
C VAL A 458 6.50 -13.23 7.72
N ASN A 459 5.79 -14.34 7.47
CA ASN A 459 4.37 -14.29 7.08
C ASN A 459 3.47 -13.79 8.22
N PHE A 460 3.88 -14.03 9.46
CA PHE A 460 3.18 -13.56 10.64
C PHE A 460 3.20 -12.03 10.77
N MET A 461 4.23 -11.37 10.26
CA MET A 461 4.45 -9.93 10.47
C MET A 461 3.78 -9.02 9.45
N LYS A 462 2.89 -9.54 8.59
CA LYS A 462 2.16 -8.71 7.61
C LYS A 462 0.66 -8.81 7.79
N ASP A 463 -0.02 -7.67 7.75
CA ASP A 463 -1.46 -7.63 7.52
C ASP A 463 -1.76 -6.84 6.25
N ILE A 464 -2.71 -7.35 5.47
CA ILE A 464 -3.21 -6.70 4.27
C ILE A 464 -4.70 -6.46 4.47
N LEU A 465 -5.11 -5.19 4.39
CA LEU A 465 -6.50 -4.77 4.39
C LEU A 465 -6.88 -4.32 3.00
N ILE A 466 -7.95 -4.90 2.46
CA ILE A 466 -8.42 -4.62 1.10
C ILE A 466 -9.85 -4.11 1.20
N THR A 467 -10.16 -2.92 0.68
CA THR A 467 -11.55 -2.56 0.38
C THR A 467 -11.90 -3.13 -0.98
N THR A 468 -13.06 -3.72 -1.12
CA THR A 468 -13.48 -4.31 -2.40
C THR A 468 -14.98 -4.33 -2.59
N HIS A 469 -15.39 -4.20 -3.84
CA HIS A 469 -16.75 -4.49 -4.32
C HIS A 469 -16.83 -5.79 -5.15
N SER A 470 -15.71 -6.51 -5.30
CA SER A 470 -15.64 -7.71 -6.10
C SER A 470 -16.17 -8.95 -5.37
N PRO A 471 -17.26 -9.57 -5.82
CA PRO A 471 -17.74 -10.81 -5.23
C PRO A 471 -16.74 -11.96 -5.40
N PHE A 472 -15.86 -11.90 -6.39
CA PHE A 472 -14.81 -12.89 -6.60
C PHE A 472 -13.75 -12.86 -5.48
N ILE A 473 -13.27 -11.66 -5.08
CA ILE A 473 -12.31 -11.51 -3.97
C ILE A 473 -12.94 -12.00 -2.67
N ILE A 474 -14.21 -11.69 -2.45
CA ILE A 474 -14.97 -12.14 -1.27
C ILE A 474 -15.12 -13.66 -1.27
N SER A 475 -15.39 -14.26 -2.43
CA SER A 475 -15.52 -15.71 -2.58
C SER A 475 -14.22 -16.46 -2.30
N ASP A 476 -13.07 -15.83 -2.54
CA ASP A 476 -11.73 -16.39 -2.27
C ASP A 476 -11.23 -16.07 -0.85
N SER A 477 -12.06 -15.42 -0.03
CA SER A 477 -11.73 -14.99 1.34
C SER A 477 -12.58 -15.72 2.38
N ARG A 478 -11.93 -16.15 3.48
CA ARG A 478 -12.63 -16.83 4.59
C ARG A 478 -13.56 -15.87 5.33
N ALA A 479 -14.71 -16.33 5.78
CA ALA A 479 -15.72 -15.51 6.44
C ALA A 479 -15.21 -14.74 7.68
N ASP A 480 -14.22 -15.27 8.39
CA ASP A 480 -13.57 -14.58 9.52
C ASP A 480 -12.68 -13.40 9.10
N HIS A 481 -12.31 -13.32 7.82
CA HIS A 481 -11.49 -12.26 7.22
C HIS A 481 -12.31 -11.33 6.32
N VAL A 482 -13.61 -11.58 6.16
CA VAL A 482 -14.53 -10.68 5.47
C VAL A 482 -15.28 -9.85 6.51
N ILE A 483 -15.08 -8.54 6.49
CA ILE A 483 -15.72 -7.58 7.38
C ILE A 483 -16.76 -6.82 6.57
N VAL A 484 -18.03 -7.06 6.87
CA VAL A 484 -19.16 -6.39 6.23
C VAL A 484 -19.39 -5.07 6.94
N VAL A 485 -19.25 -3.98 6.18
CA VAL A 485 -19.50 -2.62 6.65
C VAL A 485 -20.88 -2.20 6.15
N THR A 486 -21.76 -1.89 7.07
CA THR A 486 -23.13 -1.42 6.79
C THR A 486 -23.31 0.00 7.32
N LYS A 487 -24.32 0.68 6.82
CA LYS A 487 -24.71 2.02 7.30
C LYS A 487 -25.98 1.92 8.13
N GLU A 488 -25.93 2.36 9.38
CA GLU A 488 -27.07 2.51 10.26
C GLU A 488 -27.32 4.01 10.49
N GLY A 489 -28.31 4.59 9.82
CA GLY A 489 -28.47 6.04 9.75
C GLY A 489 -27.28 6.69 9.05
N ASP A 490 -26.56 7.58 9.72
CA ASP A 490 -25.35 8.22 9.20
C ASP A 490 -24.04 7.57 9.68
N HIS A 491 -24.13 6.48 10.42
CA HIS A 491 -22.98 5.83 11.04
C HIS A 491 -22.66 4.48 10.40
N ALA A 492 -21.37 4.18 10.34
CA ALA A 492 -20.89 2.88 9.91
C ALA A 492 -20.96 1.86 11.05
N LYS A 493 -21.26 0.60 10.70
CA LYS A 493 -21.13 -0.57 11.57
C LYS A 493 -20.33 -1.62 10.84
N ALA A 494 -19.41 -2.28 11.52
CA ALA A 494 -18.57 -3.32 10.96
C ALA A 494 -18.77 -4.64 11.70
N GLU A 495 -19.03 -5.72 10.96
CA GLU A 495 -19.24 -7.05 11.52
C GLU A 495 -18.60 -8.11 10.62
N LYS A 496 -17.99 -9.15 11.21
CA LYS A 496 -17.45 -10.26 10.42
C LYS A 496 -18.58 -11.05 9.76
N ALA A 497 -18.37 -11.46 8.50
CA ALA A 497 -19.33 -12.30 7.79
C ALA A 497 -19.63 -13.61 8.54
N SER A 498 -18.64 -14.16 9.23
CA SER A 498 -18.84 -15.35 10.09
C SER A 498 -19.80 -15.10 11.26
N ALA A 499 -19.72 -13.92 11.89
CA ALA A 499 -20.64 -13.53 12.98
C ALA A 499 -22.07 -13.31 12.46
N MET A 500 -22.22 -12.87 11.20
CA MET A 500 -23.50 -12.75 10.52
C MET A 500 -24.04 -14.10 9.99
N GLY A 501 -23.33 -15.21 10.20
CA GLY A 501 -23.68 -16.53 9.67
C GLY A 501 -23.50 -16.68 8.15
N ILE A 502 -22.76 -15.76 7.50
CA ILE A 502 -22.51 -15.77 6.06
C ILE A 502 -21.23 -16.56 5.78
N LYS A 503 -21.31 -17.63 5.00
CA LYS A 503 -20.17 -18.40 4.51
C LYS A 503 -19.73 -17.81 3.17
N THR A 504 -18.53 -17.21 3.13
CA THR A 504 -18.03 -16.51 1.94
C THR A 504 -17.11 -17.38 1.08
N TYR A 505 -16.27 -18.20 1.72
CA TYR A 505 -15.26 -19.00 1.01
C TYR A 505 -15.89 -20.05 0.10
N GLY A 506 -15.64 -19.93 -1.21
CA GLY A 506 -16.26 -20.78 -2.24
C GLY A 506 -17.73 -20.49 -2.52
N ALA A 507 -18.29 -19.41 -1.99
CA ALA A 507 -19.67 -19.02 -2.29
C ALA A 507 -19.80 -18.45 -3.72
N SER A 508 -20.94 -18.67 -4.36
CA SER A 508 -21.18 -18.09 -5.69
C SER A 508 -21.26 -16.57 -5.65
N THR A 509 -20.91 -15.94 -6.76
CA THR A 509 -20.96 -14.46 -6.89
C THR A 509 -22.38 -13.94 -6.64
N SER A 510 -23.43 -14.63 -7.13
CA SER A 510 -24.83 -14.25 -6.91
C SER A 510 -25.22 -14.33 -5.43
N PHE A 511 -24.75 -15.35 -4.70
CA PHE A 511 -24.99 -15.46 -3.27
C PHE A 511 -24.37 -14.28 -2.52
N ILE A 512 -23.12 -13.93 -2.84
CA ILE A 512 -22.39 -12.80 -2.23
C ILE A 512 -23.10 -11.49 -2.56
N GLN A 513 -23.51 -11.28 -3.83
CA GLN A 513 -24.24 -10.08 -4.25
C GLN A 513 -25.53 -9.92 -3.45
N THR A 514 -26.29 -10.97 -3.30
CA THR A 514 -27.54 -10.92 -2.53
C THR A 514 -27.31 -10.71 -1.03
N LYS A 515 -26.38 -11.45 -0.41
CA LYS A 515 -26.23 -11.48 1.05
C LYS A 515 -25.40 -10.32 1.60
N ILE A 516 -24.42 -9.83 0.85
CA ILE A 516 -23.51 -8.76 1.29
C ILE A 516 -23.89 -7.41 0.71
N PHE A 517 -24.24 -7.37 -0.59
CA PHE A 517 -24.56 -6.12 -1.28
C PHE A 517 -26.07 -5.84 -1.38
N GLY A 518 -26.92 -6.81 -0.98
CA GLY A 518 -28.36 -6.65 -1.02
C GLY A 518 -28.95 -6.56 -2.44
N SER A 519 -28.15 -6.85 -3.48
CA SER A 519 -28.58 -6.85 -4.87
C SER A 519 -29.15 -8.21 -5.22
N THR A 520 -30.38 -8.20 -5.72
CA THR A 520 -31.04 -9.38 -6.30
C THR A 520 -30.92 -9.43 -7.82
N ASP A 521 -30.41 -8.34 -8.42
CA ASP A 521 -30.36 -8.18 -9.85
C ASP A 521 -29.15 -8.91 -10.43
N THR A 522 -29.41 -9.90 -11.28
CA THR A 522 -28.38 -10.66 -12.01
C THR A 522 -28.21 -10.18 -13.44
N ILE A 523 -29.11 -9.32 -13.91
CA ILE A 523 -29.10 -8.69 -15.24
C ILE A 523 -29.29 -7.17 -15.14
N GLY A 524 -28.97 -6.45 -16.21
CA GLY A 524 -29.15 -4.99 -16.26
C GLY A 524 -30.63 -4.60 -16.19
N GLU A 525 -30.95 -3.60 -15.37
CA GLU A 525 -32.31 -3.08 -15.12
C GLU A 525 -33.07 -2.76 -16.43
N LYS A 526 -32.41 -2.13 -17.41
CA LYS A 526 -33.03 -1.81 -18.70
C LYS A 526 -33.54 -3.07 -19.41
N ALA A 527 -32.72 -4.12 -19.46
CA ALA A 527 -33.09 -5.38 -20.10
C ALA A 527 -34.23 -6.07 -19.34
N TYR A 528 -34.18 -6.07 -18.00
CA TYR A 528 -35.26 -6.62 -17.16
C TYR A 528 -36.58 -5.90 -17.37
N GLN A 529 -36.59 -4.57 -17.32
CA GLN A 529 -37.82 -3.78 -17.52
C GLN A 529 -38.41 -3.97 -18.94
N GLU A 530 -37.55 -4.09 -19.95
CA GLU A 530 -37.99 -4.34 -21.32
C GLU A 530 -38.59 -5.74 -21.48
N MET A 531 -37.97 -6.79 -20.92
CA MET A 531 -38.55 -8.15 -20.89
C MET A 531 -39.89 -8.16 -20.17
N LYS A 532 -39.97 -7.51 -19.01
CA LYS A 532 -41.21 -7.42 -18.22
C LYS A 532 -42.31 -6.70 -18.99
N SER A 533 -41.96 -5.61 -19.69
CA SER A 533 -42.91 -4.86 -20.52
C SER A 533 -43.50 -5.72 -21.64
N ILE A 534 -42.69 -6.57 -22.31
CA ILE A 534 -43.15 -7.49 -23.32
C ILE A 534 -44.11 -8.55 -22.73
N GLY A 535 -43.78 -9.08 -21.55
CA GLY A 535 -44.68 -10.00 -20.83
C GLY A 535 -46.05 -9.40 -20.54
N MET A 536 -46.11 -8.10 -20.23
CA MET A 536 -47.34 -7.38 -19.87
C MET A 536 -48.13 -6.83 -21.06
N GLN A 537 -47.63 -6.90 -22.31
CA GLN A 537 -48.36 -6.42 -23.50
C GLN A 537 -49.65 -7.21 -23.69
N THR A 538 -50.76 -6.49 -23.93
CA THR A 538 -52.08 -7.09 -24.13
C THR A 538 -52.46 -7.26 -25.61
N ASP A 539 -51.71 -6.59 -26.47
CA ASP A 539 -51.91 -6.57 -27.93
C ASP A 539 -51.22 -7.74 -28.68
N LYS A 540 -50.37 -8.48 -27.99
CA LYS A 540 -49.67 -9.65 -28.53
C LYS A 540 -50.16 -10.93 -27.94
N ASP A 541 -50.24 -11.98 -28.79
CA ASP A 541 -50.56 -13.32 -28.31
C ASP A 541 -49.37 -13.95 -27.54
N LYS A 542 -49.64 -14.99 -26.79
CA LYS A 542 -48.67 -15.72 -25.98
C LYS A 542 -47.43 -16.16 -26.78
N GLN A 543 -47.63 -16.70 -27.98
CA GLN A 543 -46.55 -17.21 -28.82
C GLN A 543 -45.65 -16.08 -29.36
N GLN A 544 -46.25 -14.95 -29.69
CA GLN A 544 -45.51 -13.77 -30.14
C GLN A 544 -44.61 -13.20 -29.01
N LYS A 545 -45.13 -13.11 -27.78
CA LYS A 545 -44.34 -12.70 -26.60
C LYS A 545 -43.18 -13.65 -26.35
N LEU A 546 -43.42 -14.96 -26.34
CA LEU A 546 -42.39 -15.97 -26.14
C LEU A 546 -41.28 -15.88 -27.20
N ASN A 547 -41.65 -15.72 -28.48
CA ASN A 547 -40.72 -15.60 -29.59
C ASN A 547 -39.90 -14.31 -29.47
N GLU A 548 -40.52 -13.20 -29.11
CA GLU A 548 -39.83 -11.91 -28.95
C GLU A 548 -38.82 -11.95 -27.79
N VAL A 549 -39.23 -12.47 -26.63
CA VAL A 549 -38.34 -12.63 -25.47
C VAL A 549 -37.16 -13.56 -25.81
N ASN A 550 -37.43 -14.70 -26.47
CA ASN A 550 -36.39 -15.65 -26.82
C ASN A 550 -35.39 -15.12 -27.87
N SER A 551 -35.86 -14.35 -28.84
CA SER A 551 -35.00 -13.84 -29.91
C SER A 551 -34.16 -12.62 -29.52
N LYS A 552 -34.66 -11.83 -28.55
CA LYS A 552 -34.08 -10.53 -28.21
C LYS A 552 -33.15 -10.59 -27.01
N PHE A 553 -33.38 -11.48 -26.03
CA PHE A 553 -32.68 -11.48 -24.76
C PHE A 553 -31.82 -12.72 -24.58
N GLY A 554 -30.64 -12.51 -23.93
CA GLY A 554 -29.74 -13.59 -23.54
C GLY A 554 -30.33 -14.49 -22.45
N GLU A 555 -29.66 -15.60 -22.17
CA GLU A 555 -30.10 -16.55 -21.13
C GLU A 555 -29.86 -15.99 -19.73
N SER A 556 -30.92 -15.99 -18.90
CA SER A 556 -30.86 -15.54 -17.50
C SER A 556 -32.01 -16.20 -16.70
N LEU A 557 -31.89 -16.17 -15.37
CA LEU A 557 -32.94 -16.66 -14.49
C LEU A 557 -34.22 -15.82 -14.65
N GLU A 558 -34.08 -14.50 -14.76
CA GLU A 558 -35.18 -13.56 -14.96
C GLU A 558 -35.93 -13.84 -16.28
N LYS A 559 -35.20 -14.17 -17.34
CA LYS A 559 -35.81 -14.58 -18.62
C LYS A 559 -36.64 -15.84 -18.42
N LEU A 560 -36.12 -16.84 -17.72
CA LEU A 560 -36.88 -18.08 -17.44
C LEU A 560 -38.14 -17.81 -16.62
N MET A 561 -38.06 -16.93 -15.62
CA MET A 561 -39.22 -16.53 -14.80
C MET A 561 -40.29 -15.83 -15.66
N ILE A 562 -39.90 -14.85 -16.46
CA ILE A 562 -40.81 -14.12 -17.34
C ILE A 562 -41.44 -15.06 -18.40
N LEU A 563 -40.65 -15.99 -18.96
CA LEU A 563 -41.18 -17.00 -19.87
C LEU A 563 -42.17 -17.96 -19.18
N SER A 564 -41.94 -18.32 -17.90
CA SER A 564 -42.88 -19.09 -17.08
C SER A 564 -44.16 -18.30 -16.85
N ASP A 565 -44.06 -17.04 -16.44
CA ASP A 565 -45.24 -16.17 -16.23
C ASP A 565 -46.07 -15.99 -17.50
N ILE A 566 -45.42 -15.81 -18.67
CA ILE A 566 -46.10 -15.77 -19.97
C ILE A 566 -46.77 -17.12 -20.28
N ASN A 567 -46.19 -18.24 -19.86
CA ASN A 567 -46.75 -19.57 -20.09
C ASN A 567 -47.93 -19.91 -19.17
N GLU A 568 -47.97 -19.37 -17.98
CA GLU A 568 -49.02 -19.60 -16.99
C GLU A 568 -50.22 -18.65 -17.13
N GLY A 569 -50.03 -17.43 -17.66
CA GLY A 569 -51.08 -16.46 -17.97
C GLY A 569 -51.56 -16.60 -19.42
#